data_e451e95498623638af3cefa138204937
#
_entry.id   e451e95498623638af3cefa138204937
#
_cell.length_a   1.000
_cell.length_b   1.000
_cell.length_c   1.000
_cell.angle_alpha   90.00
_cell.angle_beta   90.00
_cell.angle_gamma   90.00
#
_symmetry.space_group_name_H-M   'P 1'
#
loop_
_entity.id
_entity.type
_entity.pdbx_description
1 polymer ?
#
loop_
_entity_poly.entity_id
_entity_poly.type
_entity_poly.pdbx_seq_one_letter_code
_entity_poly.pdbx_strand_id
1 'polypeptide(L)'
;MQLQSQNKSEQLTHYKAYYAQMQQLGDTQGIINAMNHLIILEPNIKRQDTLAYMYVSEGKHRQALSLLGVDVNESDTDLESEIKAISLKTLNESSLAIEHYEVLYKRNPSVLLAYELADLKIKTDDLTGAMLNISYGMANTTTDMMKAYYESQSPYQVSLMAGFIYLKAISKFRENPKTNHDPSIVLLQEALLLAPNFNLAGIAIDAIRAQKEVLEAK
;
A
#
# COMPACT_ATOMS: atom_id res chain seq x y z
N MET A 1 -9.18 37.91 27.37
CA MET A 1 -9.55 36.48 27.37
C MET A 1 -10.97 36.23 26.85
N GLN A 2 -12.03 36.90 27.31
CA GLN A 2 -13.41 36.66 26.84
C GLN A 2 -13.64 36.88 25.34
N LEU A 3 -13.11 37.95 24.74
CA LEU A 3 -13.24 38.22 23.29
C LEU A 3 -12.59 37.18 22.40
N GLN A 4 -11.45 36.59 22.80
CA GLN A 4 -10.80 35.55 22.04
C GLN A 4 -11.55 34.22 22.11
N SER A 5 -12.16 33.86 23.24
CA SER A 5 -12.96 32.68 23.40
C SER A 5 -14.28 32.77 22.62
N GLN A 6 -14.90 33.94 22.57
CA GLN A 6 -16.12 34.17 21.81
C GLN A 6 -15.86 34.04 20.30
N ASN A 7 -14.79 34.64 19.79
CA ASN A 7 -14.37 34.52 18.38
C ASN A 7 -14.09 33.08 17.98
N LYS A 8 -13.41 32.29 18.84
CA LYS A 8 -13.15 30.86 18.60
C LYS A 8 -14.44 30.05 18.52
N SER A 9 -15.43 30.32 19.38
CA SER A 9 -16.74 29.63 19.40
C SER A 9 -17.54 29.93 18.13
N GLU A 10 -17.53 31.19 17.67
CA GLU A 10 -18.22 31.59 16.44
C GLU A 10 -17.57 30.94 15.19
N GLN A 11 -16.24 30.91 15.12
CA GLN A 11 -15.52 30.23 14.06
C GLN A 11 -15.81 28.72 14.06
N LEU A 12 -15.83 28.08 15.22
CA LEU A 12 -16.12 26.65 15.32
C LEU A 12 -17.53 26.34 14.81
N THR A 13 -18.53 27.15 15.18
CA THR A 13 -19.89 27.03 14.70
C THR A 13 -19.98 27.20 13.19
N HIS A 14 -19.30 28.22 12.65
CA HIS A 14 -19.23 28.45 11.20
C HIS A 14 -18.65 27.26 10.45
N TYR A 15 -17.48 26.74 10.86
CA TYR A 15 -16.85 25.64 10.16
C TYR A 15 -17.58 24.29 10.33
N LYS A 16 -18.31 24.07 11.45
CA LYS A 16 -19.20 22.93 11.58
C LYS A 16 -20.37 23.00 10.61
N ALA A 17 -20.96 24.19 10.42
CA ALA A 17 -22.02 24.40 9.42
C ALA A 17 -21.49 24.25 7.99
N TYR A 18 -20.33 24.82 7.69
CA TYR A 18 -19.67 24.68 6.39
C TYR A 18 -19.34 23.20 6.08
N TYR A 19 -18.79 22.46 7.04
CA TYR A 19 -18.54 21.02 6.90
C TYR A 19 -19.82 20.24 6.55
N ALA A 20 -20.90 20.50 7.27
CA ALA A 20 -22.19 19.83 7.00
C ALA A 20 -22.74 20.16 5.61
N GLN A 21 -22.61 21.41 5.16
CA GLN A 21 -23.00 21.83 3.82
C GLN A 21 -22.17 21.13 2.74
N MET A 22 -20.84 21.04 2.90
CA MET A 22 -19.96 20.37 1.95
C MET A 22 -20.26 18.86 1.87
N GLN A 23 -20.60 18.24 3.00
CA GLN A 23 -21.05 16.83 3.00
C GLN A 23 -22.35 16.63 2.19
N GLN A 24 -23.33 17.52 2.33
CA GLN A 24 -24.59 17.47 1.56
C GLN A 24 -24.36 17.65 0.06
N LEU A 25 -23.38 18.48 -0.31
CA LEU A 25 -23.00 18.72 -1.71
C LEU A 25 -22.10 17.64 -2.30
N GLY A 26 -21.54 16.75 -1.49
CA GLY A 26 -20.51 15.78 -1.92
C GLY A 26 -19.20 16.45 -2.34
N ASP A 27 -18.93 17.67 -1.85
CA ASP A 27 -17.70 18.41 -2.14
C ASP A 27 -16.55 17.93 -1.25
N THR A 28 -15.79 16.94 -1.72
CA THR A 28 -14.67 16.37 -1.00
C THR A 28 -13.60 17.43 -0.63
N GLN A 29 -13.29 18.35 -1.53
CA GLN A 29 -12.29 19.38 -1.24
C GLN A 29 -12.81 20.38 -0.19
N GLY A 30 -14.08 20.75 -0.26
CA GLY A 30 -14.74 21.57 0.77
C GLY A 30 -14.76 20.89 2.13
N ILE A 31 -15.02 19.58 2.18
CA ILE A 31 -14.93 18.78 3.41
C ILE A 31 -13.51 18.80 3.99
N ILE A 32 -12.49 18.53 3.18
CA ILE A 32 -11.07 18.57 3.59
C ILE A 32 -10.71 19.96 4.15
N ASN A 33 -11.13 21.05 3.47
CA ASN A 33 -10.87 22.40 3.92
C ASN A 33 -11.51 22.69 5.29
N ALA A 34 -12.79 22.34 5.44
CA ALA A 34 -13.49 22.49 6.71
C ALA A 34 -12.82 21.70 7.84
N MET A 35 -12.40 20.45 7.59
CA MET A 35 -11.76 19.60 8.59
C MET A 35 -10.41 20.15 9.04
N ASN A 36 -9.61 20.73 8.14
CA ASN A 36 -8.36 21.39 8.51
C ASN A 36 -8.59 22.54 9.52
N HIS A 37 -9.60 23.36 9.31
CA HIS A 37 -9.96 24.42 10.26
C HIS A 37 -10.49 23.85 11.58
N LEU A 38 -11.35 22.82 11.50
CA LEU A 38 -11.92 22.20 12.68
C LEU A 38 -10.89 21.52 13.58
N ILE A 39 -9.83 20.90 13.01
CA ILE A 39 -8.74 20.28 13.79
C ILE A 39 -7.95 21.34 14.56
N ILE A 40 -7.71 22.52 13.96
CA ILE A 40 -7.02 23.63 14.61
C ILE A 40 -7.88 24.23 15.74
N LEU A 41 -9.18 24.42 15.49
CA LEU A 41 -10.10 25.02 16.44
C LEU A 41 -10.47 24.07 17.60
N GLU A 42 -10.65 22.80 17.28
CA GLU A 42 -11.08 21.77 18.22
C GLU A 42 -10.32 20.46 17.89
N PRO A 43 -9.08 20.28 18.41
CA PRO A 43 -8.29 19.09 18.17
C PRO A 43 -9.09 17.81 18.52
N ASN A 44 -9.15 16.87 17.59
CA ASN A 44 -9.89 15.63 17.76
C ASN A 44 -9.24 14.52 16.93
N ILE A 45 -8.79 13.45 17.58
CA ILE A 45 -8.07 12.33 16.96
C ILE A 45 -8.91 11.69 15.86
N LYS A 46 -10.18 11.35 16.12
CA LYS A 46 -11.04 10.72 15.11
C LYS A 46 -11.22 11.59 13.85
N ARG A 47 -11.28 12.92 14.02
CA ARG A 47 -11.35 13.84 12.89
C ARG A 47 -10.03 13.88 12.13
N GLN A 48 -8.92 13.78 12.84
CA GLN A 48 -7.57 13.70 12.25
C GLN A 48 -7.40 12.45 11.40
N ASP A 49 -7.80 11.29 11.92
CA ASP A 49 -7.79 10.00 11.19
C ASP A 49 -8.66 10.06 9.93
N THR A 50 -9.88 10.61 10.08
CA THR A 50 -10.79 10.78 8.93
C THR A 50 -10.18 11.70 7.86
N LEU A 51 -9.55 12.80 8.26
CA LEU A 51 -8.89 13.71 7.31
C LEU A 51 -7.68 13.05 6.65
N ALA A 52 -6.89 12.28 7.40
CA ALA A 52 -5.76 11.55 6.85
C ALA A 52 -6.22 10.48 5.84
N TYR A 53 -7.29 9.76 6.14
CA TYR A 53 -7.92 8.82 5.21
C TYR A 53 -8.41 9.52 3.93
N MET A 54 -9.08 10.67 4.05
CA MET A 54 -9.51 11.46 2.89
C MET A 54 -8.32 11.95 2.05
N TYR A 55 -7.22 12.34 2.69
CA TYR A 55 -6.00 12.70 1.94
C TYR A 55 -5.48 11.52 1.12
N VAL A 56 -5.44 10.32 1.68
CA VAL A 56 -5.00 9.12 0.94
C VAL A 56 -5.95 8.82 -0.22
N SER A 57 -7.27 8.90 0.00
CA SER A 57 -8.28 8.67 -1.05
C SER A 57 -8.16 9.65 -2.22
N GLU A 58 -7.68 10.88 -1.94
CA GLU A 58 -7.41 11.91 -2.96
C GLU A 58 -5.96 11.86 -3.50
N GLY A 59 -5.18 10.82 -3.19
CA GLY A 59 -3.78 10.71 -3.60
C GLY A 59 -2.82 11.70 -2.93
N LYS A 60 -3.26 12.38 -1.86
CA LYS A 60 -2.50 13.40 -1.14
C LYS A 60 -1.67 12.78 -0.01
N HIS A 61 -0.84 11.79 -0.34
CA HIS A 61 -0.09 10.98 0.62
C HIS A 61 0.84 11.80 1.53
N ARG A 62 1.50 12.84 1.00
CA ARG A 62 2.36 13.73 1.80
C ARG A 62 1.59 14.48 2.86
N GLN A 63 0.36 14.93 2.56
CA GLN A 63 -0.51 15.61 3.52
C GLN A 63 -0.99 14.65 4.62
N ALA A 64 -1.31 13.40 4.27
CA ALA A 64 -1.66 12.37 5.26
C ALA A 64 -0.50 12.14 6.24
N LEU A 65 0.73 11.97 5.73
CA LEU A 65 1.93 11.81 6.56
C LEU A 65 2.29 13.07 7.35
N SER A 66 2.08 14.27 6.79
CA SER A 66 2.25 15.52 7.56
C SER A 66 1.32 15.60 8.76
N LEU A 67 0.15 14.98 8.66
CA LEU A 67 -0.87 14.99 9.71
C LEU A 67 -0.61 13.94 10.79
N LEU A 68 -0.19 12.72 10.40
CA LEU A 68 -0.03 11.56 11.29
C LEU A 68 1.42 11.31 11.73
N GLY A 69 2.40 11.93 11.04
CA GLY A 69 3.83 11.57 11.16
C GLY A 69 4.20 10.39 10.27
N VAL A 70 5.50 10.08 10.22
CA VAL A 70 6.06 9.01 9.40
C VAL A 70 6.52 7.80 10.22
N ASP A 71 6.84 8.02 11.50
CA ASP A 71 7.39 6.99 12.38
C ASP A 71 6.29 6.06 12.92
N VAL A 72 6.68 4.84 13.24
CA VAL A 72 5.82 3.90 13.98
C VAL A 72 5.62 4.41 15.39
N ASN A 73 4.36 4.46 15.84
CA ASN A 73 4.02 4.81 17.21
C ASN A 73 3.19 3.67 17.84
N GLU A 74 3.50 3.28 19.06
CA GLU A 74 2.78 2.22 19.78
C GLU A 74 1.29 2.55 19.97
N SER A 75 0.96 3.84 20.04
CA SER A 75 -0.43 4.32 20.17
C SER A 75 -1.19 4.38 18.83
N ASP A 76 -0.53 4.17 17.68
CA ASP A 76 -1.20 4.19 16.39
C ASP A 76 -2.29 3.12 16.33
N THR A 77 -3.46 3.53 15.88
CA THR A 77 -4.53 2.61 15.51
C THR A 77 -4.15 1.82 14.26
N ASP A 78 -4.87 0.74 13.97
CA ASP A 78 -4.67 0.00 12.72
C ASP A 78 -4.91 0.87 11.50
N LEU A 79 -5.89 1.78 11.56
CA LEU A 79 -6.17 2.74 10.48
C LEU A 79 -5.01 3.71 10.26
N GLU A 80 -4.44 4.29 11.32
CA GLU A 80 -3.28 5.19 11.20
C GLU A 80 -2.07 4.46 10.63
N SER A 81 -1.78 3.26 11.13
CA SER A 81 -0.70 2.41 10.61
C SER A 81 -0.91 2.06 9.12
N GLU A 82 -2.14 1.75 8.72
CA GLU A 82 -2.48 1.46 7.33
C GLU A 82 -2.33 2.70 6.43
N ILE A 83 -2.82 3.87 6.85
CA ILE A 83 -2.66 5.14 6.14
C ILE A 83 -1.18 5.46 5.94
N LYS A 84 -0.37 5.33 6.98
CA LYS A 84 1.08 5.55 6.92
C LYS A 84 1.75 4.56 5.96
N ALA A 85 1.45 3.26 6.08
CA ALA A 85 2.00 2.20 5.23
C ALA A 85 1.71 2.44 3.73
N ILE A 86 0.44 2.70 3.39
CA ILE A 86 0.00 2.97 2.01
C ILE A 86 0.67 4.23 1.47
N SER A 87 0.72 5.30 2.28
CA SER A 87 1.30 6.58 1.86
C SER A 87 2.80 6.46 1.61
N LEU A 88 3.54 5.82 2.51
CA LEU A 88 4.98 5.59 2.39
C LEU A 88 5.29 4.69 1.19
N LYS A 89 4.54 3.60 1.00
CA LYS A 89 4.66 2.73 -0.18
C LYS A 89 4.48 3.50 -1.47
N THR A 90 3.45 4.36 -1.55
CA THR A 90 3.16 5.16 -2.75
C THR A 90 4.24 6.20 -3.02
N LEU A 91 4.88 6.71 -1.99
CA LEU A 91 6.01 7.65 -2.09
C LEU A 91 7.36 6.95 -2.31
N ASN A 92 7.38 5.62 -2.51
CA ASN A 92 8.58 4.78 -2.66
C ASN A 92 9.48 4.71 -1.42
N GLU A 93 8.98 5.03 -0.24
CA GLU A 93 9.65 4.88 1.04
C GLU A 93 9.45 3.45 1.58
N SER A 94 9.94 2.45 0.81
CA SER A 94 9.63 1.04 1.04
C SER A 94 10.03 0.54 2.41
N SER A 95 11.20 0.94 2.94
CA SER A 95 11.68 0.51 4.25
C SER A 95 10.76 0.98 5.39
N LEU A 96 10.33 2.24 5.36
CA LEU A 96 9.39 2.78 6.34
C LEU A 96 8.00 2.15 6.20
N ALA A 97 7.54 1.90 4.96
CA ALA A 97 6.27 1.22 4.74
C ALA A 97 6.26 -0.20 5.35
N ILE A 98 7.37 -0.94 5.23
CA ILE A 98 7.52 -2.27 5.84
C ILE A 98 7.29 -2.20 7.34
N GLU A 99 7.86 -1.23 8.06
CA GLU A 99 7.71 -1.11 9.51
C GLU A 99 6.24 -1.03 9.93
N HIS A 100 5.44 -0.23 9.25
CA HIS A 100 4.00 -0.11 9.53
C HIS A 100 3.21 -1.37 9.13
N TYR A 101 3.51 -1.98 7.97
CA TYR A 101 2.88 -3.24 7.57
C TYR A 101 3.25 -4.39 8.52
N GLU A 102 4.45 -4.43 9.06
CA GLU A 102 4.86 -5.40 10.07
C GLU A 102 4.08 -5.26 11.39
N VAL A 103 3.81 -4.02 11.83
CA VAL A 103 2.95 -3.75 12.98
C VAL A 103 1.54 -4.31 12.74
N LEU A 104 0.95 -4.00 11.60
CA LEU A 104 -0.38 -4.51 11.23
C LEU A 104 -0.40 -6.04 11.15
N TYR A 105 0.61 -6.62 10.49
CA TYR A 105 0.71 -8.06 10.34
C TYR A 105 0.91 -8.79 11.68
N LYS A 106 1.67 -8.22 12.59
CA LYS A 106 1.86 -8.76 13.94
C LYS A 106 0.55 -8.74 14.76
N ARG A 107 -0.25 -7.67 14.60
CA ARG A 107 -1.54 -7.54 15.31
C ARG A 107 -2.61 -8.46 14.74
N ASN A 108 -2.72 -8.53 13.43
CA ASN A 108 -3.73 -9.31 12.73
C ASN A 108 -3.18 -9.85 11.41
N PRO A 109 -2.52 -11.01 11.40
CA PRO A 109 -1.96 -11.61 10.19
C PRO A 109 -3.04 -11.83 9.12
N SER A 110 -2.79 -11.37 7.91
CA SER A 110 -3.67 -11.60 6.77
C SER A 110 -2.88 -11.89 5.49
N VAL A 111 -3.52 -12.56 4.55
CA VAL A 111 -2.92 -12.93 3.25
C VAL A 111 -2.57 -11.68 2.45
N LEU A 112 -3.41 -10.63 2.52
CA LEU A 112 -3.15 -9.38 1.82
C LEU A 112 -1.95 -8.62 2.41
N LEU A 113 -1.84 -8.55 3.74
CA LEU A 113 -0.67 -7.96 4.40
C LEU A 113 0.61 -8.74 4.09
N ALA A 114 0.53 -10.08 4.06
CA ALA A 114 1.66 -10.91 3.65
C ALA A 114 2.11 -10.61 2.21
N TYR A 115 1.16 -10.37 1.30
CA TYR A 115 1.47 -9.98 -0.08
C TYR A 115 2.20 -8.64 -0.14
N GLU A 116 1.67 -7.61 0.56
CA GLU A 116 2.27 -6.27 0.58
C GLU A 116 3.68 -6.29 1.18
N LEU A 117 3.88 -7.03 2.28
CA LEU A 117 5.20 -7.22 2.89
C LEU A 117 6.16 -7.96 1.96
N ALA A 118 5.73 -9.03 1.30
CA ALA A 118 6.57 -9.78 0.37
C ALA A 118 7.05 -8.90 -0.79
N ASP A 119 6.15 -8.13 -1.41
CA ASP A 119 6.47 -7.21 -2.51
C ASP A 119 7.49 -6.14 -2.07
N LEU A 120 7.27 -5.52 -0.92
CA LEU A 120 8.16 -4.48 -0.39
C LEU A 120 9.51 -5.05 0.03
N LYS A 121 9.54 -6.22 0.69
CA LYS A 121 10.79 -6.88 1.09
C LYS A 121 11.63 -7.31 -0.10
N ILE A 122 11.02 -7.77 -1.20
CA ILE A 122 11.74 -8.00 -2.46
C ILE A 122 12.36 -6.69 -2.96
N LYS A 123 11.67 -5.57 -2.90
CA LYS A 123 12.18 -4.25 -3.35
C LYS A 123 13.35 -3.76 -2.51
N THR A 124 13.37 -4.08 -1.23
CA THR A 124 14.46 -3.73 -0.28
C THR A 124 15.53 -4.80 -0.13
N ASP A 125 15.48 -5.86 -0.96
CA ASP A 125 16.43 -6.98 -1.01
C ASP A 125 16.43 -7.88 0.24
N ASP A 126 15.40 -7.79 1.10
CA ASP A 126 15.14 -8.77 2.15
C ASP A 126 14.43 -10.01 1.57
N LEU A 127 15.17 -10.81 0.79
CA LEU A 127 14.60 -11.97 0.11
C LEU A 127 14.18 -13.07 1.10
N THR A 128 14.88 -13.19 2.23
CA THR A 128 14.53 -14.15 3.28
C THR A 128 13.20 -13.81 3.94
N GLY A 129 13.02 -12.56 4.34
CA GLY A 129 11.76 -12.07 4.90
C GLY A 129 10.62 -12.14 3.89
N ALA A 130 10.89 -11.83 2.63
CA ALA A 130 9.91 -11.97 1.55
C ALA A 130 9.41 -13.43 1.43
N MET A 131 10.32 -14.40 1.43
CA MET A 131 9.95 -15.83 1.32
C MET A 131 9.12 -16.33 2.50
N LEU A 132 9.30 -15.82 3.71
CA LEU A 132 8.44 -16.14 4.85
C LEU A 132 7.00 -15.65 4.60
N ASN A 133 6.84 -14.41 4.15
CA ASN A 133 5.53 -13.83 3.83
C ASN A 133 4.88 -14.55 2.62
N ILE A 134 5.65 -14.88 1.57
CA ILE A 134 5.17 -15.66 0.42
C ILE A 134 4.66 -17.03 0.87
N SER A 135 5.43 -17.74 1.70
CA SER A 135 5.06 -19.07 2.19
C SER A 135 3.77 -19.04 3.01
N TYR A 136 3.63 -18.05 3.91
CA TYR A 136 2.38 -17.84 4.64
C TYR A 136 1.22 -17.54 3.70
N GLY A 137 1.42 -16.63 2.74
CA GLY A 137 0.40 -16.25 1.77
C GLY A 137 -0.08 -17.42 0.94
N MET A 138 0.84 -18.21 0.36
CA MET A 138 0.49 -19.38 -0.44
C MET A 138 -0.25 -20.47 0.39
N ALA A 139 0.10 -20.64 1.66
CA ALA A 139 -0.55 -21.63 2.54
C ALA A 139 -1.97 -21.21 2.97
N ASN A 140 -2.28 -19.90 2.98
CA ASN A 140 -3.55 -19.38 3.49
C ASN A 140 -4.43 -18.71 2.41
N THR A 141 -3.99 -18.66 1.14
CA THR A 141 -4.79 -18.13 0.03
C THR A 141 -5.87 -19.11 -0.38
N THR A 142 -7.11 -18.61 -0.53
CA THR A 142 -8.24 -19.35 -1.07
C THR A 142 -8.45 -19.00 -2.56
N THR A 143 -9.21 -19.83 -3.27
CA THR A 143 -9.39 -19.70 -4.74
C THR A 143 -10.17 -18.46 -5.17
N ASP A 144 -10.94 -17.87 -4.28
CA ASP A 144 -11.74 -16.66 -4.48
C ASP A 144 -10.97 -15.35 -4.24
N MET A 145 -9.79 -15.46 -3.60
CA MET A 145 -8.97 -14.27 -3.33
C MET A 145 -8.32 -13.74 -4.62
N MET A 146 -8.56 -12.46 -4.90
CA MET A 146 -8.07 -11.78 -6.09
C MET A 146 -7.17 -10.60 -5.71
N LYS A 147 -6.23 -10.27 -6.61
CA LYS A 147 -5.36 -9.08 -6.54
C LYS A 147 -5.55 -8.24 -7.78
N ALA A 148 -5.82 -6.94 -7.57
CA ALA A 148 -5.87 -5.97 -8.67
C ALA A 148 -4.48 -5.42 -8.99
N TYR A 149 -4.23 -5.19 -10.27
CA TYR A 149 -3.01 -4.61 -10.83
C TYR A 149 -3.36 -3.42 -11.72
N TYR A 150 -2.51 -2.39 -11.71
CA TYR A 150 -2.79 -1.08 -12.30
C TYR A 150 -1.66 -0.58 -13.21
N GLU A 151 -0.70 -1.41 -13.56
CA GLU A 151 0.44 -1.03 -14.40
C GLU A 151 0.11 -0.97 -15.90
N SER A 152 -1.03 -1.49 -16.31
CA SER A 152 -1.54 -1.42 -17.68
C SER A 152 -2.58 -0.32 -17.84
N GLN A 153 -2.91 0.06 -19.09
CA GLN A 153 -3.93 1.09 -19.38
C GLN A 153 -5.30 0.76 -18.78
N SER A 154 -5.63 -0.53 -18.67
CA SER A 154 -6.86 -1.01 -18.03
C SER A 154 -6.49 -1.85 -16.81
N PRO A 155 -7.00 -1.53 -15.62
CA PRO A 155 -6.81 -2.37 -14.44
C PRO A 155 -7.33 -3.79 -14.69
N TYR A 156 -6.64 -4.78 -14.14
CA TYR A 156 -7.05 -6.18 -14.25
C TYR A 156 -6.86 -6.89 -12.90
N GLN A 157 -7.48 -8.05 -12.75
CA GLN A 157 -7.37 -8.87 -11.55
C GLN A 157 -6.85 -10.26 -11.90
N VAL A 158 -6.05 -10.81 -11.00
CA VAL A 158 -5.58 -12.21 -11.06
C VAL A 158 -5.83 -12.89 -9.72
N SER A 159 -5.83 -14.23 -9.69
CA SER A 159 -5.88 -14.94 -8.41
C SER A 159 -4.70 -14.52 -7.53
N LEU A 160 -4.94 -14.35 -6.24
CA LEU A 160 -3.90 -13.95 -5.31
C LEU A 160 -2.78 -15.01 -5.23
N MET A 161 -3.11 -16.30 -5.45
CA MET A 161 -2.13 -17.38 -5.59
C MET A 161 -1.16 -17.11 -6.75
N ALA A 162 -1.66 -16.75 -7.93
CA ALA A 162 -0.80 -16.38 -9.06
C ALA A 162 0.12 -15.19 -8.71
N GLY A 163 -0.40 -14.23 -7.97
CA GLY A 163 0.38 -13.11 -7.44
C GLY A 163 1.53 -13.57 -6.53
N PHE A 164 1.29 -14.50 -5.60
CA PHE A 164 2.36 -15.05 -4.76
C PHE A 164 3.39 -15.88 -5.54
N ILE A 165 2.96 -16.66 -6.52
CA ILE A 165 3.88 -17.40 -7.39
C ILE A 165 4.76 -16.44 -8.18
N TYR A 166 4.19 -15.33 -8.68
CA TYR A 166 4.96 -14.26 -9.30
C TYR A 166 6.02 -13.68 -8.35
N LEU A 167 5.64 -13.31 -7.12
CA LEU A 167 6.60 -12.78 -6.13
C LEU A 167 7.70 -13.79 -5.80
N LYS A 168 7.34 -15.08 -5.69
CA LYS A 168 8.31 -16.18 -5.51
C LYS A 168 9.30 -16.28 -6.66
N ALA A 169 8.82 -16.12 -7.89
CA ALA A 169 9.68 -16.13 -9.09
C ALA A 169 10.65 -14.95 -9.10
N ILE A 170 10.18 -13.74 -8.79
CA ILE A 170 11.01 -12.54 -8.73
C ILE A 170 12.04 -12.66 -7.59
N SER A 171 11.64 -13.13 -6.41
CA SER A 171 12.57 -13.40 -5.30
C SER A 171 13.64 -14.41 -5.71
N LYS A 172 13.23 -15.52 -6.34
CA LYS A 172 14.14 -16.56 -6.84
C LYS A 172 15.15 -16.02 -7.85
N PHE A 173 14.70 -15.18 -8.79
CA PHE A 173 15.59 -14.54 -9.76
C PHE A 173 16.60 -13.62 -9.06
N ARG A 174 16.17 -12.81 -8.09
CA ARG A 174 17.04 -11.88 -7.35
C ARG A 174 18.07 -12.55 -6.46
N GLU A 175 17.78 -13.77 -5.95
CA GLU A 175 18.78 -14.55 -5.20
C GLU A 175 20.07 -14.77 -6.00
N ASN A 176 19.95 -15.10 -7.27
CA ASN A 176 21.10 -15.23 -8.19
C ASN A 176 20.69 -14.95 -9.64
N PRO A 177 20.78 -13.68 -10.09
CA PRO A 177 20.40 -13.30 -11.44
C PRO A 177 21.23 -13.93 -12.57
N LYS A 178 22.31 -14.65 -12.26
CA LYS A 178 23.13 -15.34 -13.25
C LYS A 178 22.73 -16.80 -13.48
N THR A 179 22.14 -17.45 -12.50
CA THR A 179 21.85 -18.90 -12.55
C THR A 179 20.36 -19.22 -12.44
N ASN A 180 19.56 -18.30 -11.90
CA ASN A 180 18.14 -18.55 -11.59
C ASN A 180 17.19 -18.12 -12.72
N HIS A 181 17.64 -17.95 -13.98
CA HIS A 181 16.76 -17.61 -15.10
C HIS A 181 15.68 -18.67 -15.31
N ASP A 182 16.07 -19.92 -15.64
CA ASP A 182 15.12 -20.98 -15.98
C ASP A 182 14.19 -21.35 -14.83
N PRO A 183 14.66 -21.53 -13.56
CA PRO A 183 13.76 -21.76 -12.44
C PRO A 183 12.74 -20.64 -12.22
N SER A 184 13.13 -19.39 -12.45
CA SER A 184 12.22 -18.24 -12.30
C SER A 184 11.19 -18.19 -13.43
N ILE A 185 11.61 -18.45 -14.68
CA ILE A 185 10.70 -18.54 -15.83
C ILE A 185 9.66 -19.64 -15.63
N VAL A 186 10.03 -20.80 -15.10
CA VAL A 186 9.08 -21.88 -14.79
C VAL A 186 8.02 -21.42 -13.80
N LEU A 187 8.39 -20.75 -12.72
CA LEU A 187 7.44 -20.18 -11.75
C LEU A 187 6.53 -19.12 -12.39
N LEU A 188 7.08 -18.25 -13.24
CA LEU A 188 6.27 -17.23 -13.95
C LEU A 188 5.27 -17.88 -14.91
N GLN A 189 5.65 -18.96 -15.59
CA GLN A 189 4.74 -19.75 -16.42
C GLN A 189 3.64 -20.42 -15.60
N GLU A 190 3.96 -20.92 -14.40
CA GLU A 190 2.96 -21.43 -13.46
C GLU A 190 1.95 -20.34 -13.07
N ALA A 191 2.41 -19.12 -12.79
CA ALA A 191 1.53 -17.98 -12.52
C ALA A 191 0.61 -17.67 -13.72
N LEU A 192 1.12 -17.73 -14.95
CA LEU A 192 0.33 -17.55 -16.19
C LEU A 192 -0.67 -18.69 -16.44
N LEU A 193 -0.37 -19.91 -16.02
CA LEU A 193 -1.35 -21.01 -16.10
C LEU A 193 -2.56 -20.77 -15.20
N LEU A 194 -2.34 -20.17 -14.01
CA LEU A 194 -3.42 -19.82 -13.09
C LEU A 194 -4.15 -18.51 -13.49
N ALA A 195 -3.45 -17.61 -14.15
CA ALA A 195 -3.97 -16.31 -14.57
C ALA A 195 -3.38 -15.92 -15.95
N PRO A 196 -3.98 -16.35 -17.07
CA PRO A 196 -3.45 -16.07 -18.41
C PRO A 196 -3.36 -14.59 -18.76
N ASN A 197 -4.12 -13.74 -18.09
CA ASN A 197 -4.12 -12.29 -18.22
C ASN A 197 -3.09 -11.58 -17.34
N PHE A 198 -2.17 -12.29 -16.68
CA PHE A 198 -1.18 -11.71 -15.77
C PHE A 198 -0.05 -11.02 -16.55
N ASN A 199 -0.26 -9.77 -16.94
CA ASN A 199 0.66 -9.00 -17.76
C ASN A 199 2.07 -8.89 -17.15
N LEU A 200 2.19 -8.61 -15.84
CA LEU A 200 3.49 -8.50 -15.17
C LEU A 200 4.31 -9.80 -15.25
N ALA A 201 3.66 -10.97 -15.18
CA ALA A 201 4.36 -12.24 -15.30
C ALA A 201 4.93 -12.43 -16.71
N GLY A 202 4.18 -12.02 -17.75
CA GLY A 202 4.65 -12.02 -19.14
C GLY A 202 5.85 -11.09 -19.32
N ILE A 203 5.76 -9.85 -18.88
CA ILE A 203 6.85 -8.86 -18.93
C ILE A 203 8.10 -9.39 -18.21
N ALA A 204 7.94 -10.00 -17.04
CA ALA A 204 9.06 -10.55 -16.28
C ALA A 204 9.75 -11.71 -17.02
N ILE A 205 9.01 -12.59 -17.68
CA ILE A 205 9.57 -13.67 -18.52
C ILE A 205 10.44 -13.08 -19.63
N ASP A 206 9.91 -12.09 -20.36
CA ASP A 206 10.64 -11.50 -21.47
C ASP A 206 11.91 -10.77 -21.00
N ALA A 207 11.84 -10.06 -19.88
CA ALA A 207 12.99 -9.40 -19.29
C ALA A 207 14.07 -10.40 -18.84
N ILE A 208 13.68 -11.51 -18.20
CA ILE A 208 14.63 -12.55 -17.76
C ILE A 208 15.26 -13.26 -18.95
N ARG A 209 14.51 -13.54 -20.01
CA ARG A 209 15.05 -14.15 -21.25
C ARG A 209 16.07 -13.25 -21.92
N ALA A 210 15.74 -11.97 -22.11
CA ALA A 210 16.67 -11.00 -22.69
C ALA A 210 17.96 -10.89 -21.88
N GLN A 211 17.89 -10.93 -20.56
CA GLN A 211 19.09 -10.91 -19.71
C GLN A 211 19.93 -12.19 -19.87
N LYS A 212 19.29 -13.36 -19.98
CA LYS A 212 19.97 -14.63 -20.20
C LYS A 212 20.75 -14.62 -21.52
N GLU A 213 20.12 -14.20 -22.62
CA GLU A 213 20.75 -14.09 -23.94
C GLU A 213 21.98 -13.20 -23.93
N VAL A 214 21.92 -12.05 -23.22
CA VAL A 214 23.07 -11.14 -23.08
C VAL A 214 24.24 -11.79 -22.31
N LEU A 215 23.94 -12.66 -21.35
CA LEU A 215 24.97 -13.36 -20.58
C LEU A 215 25.59 -14.51 -21.34
N GLU A 216 24.83 -15.22 -22.18
CA GLU A 216 25.30 -16.34 -23.02
C GLU A 216 26.11 -15.85 -24.22
N ALA A 217 25.94 -14.60 -24.65
CA ALA A 217 26.65 -13.97 -25.76
C ALA A 217 28.04 -13.42 -25.38
N LYS A 218 28.43 -13.48 -24.10
CA LYS A 218 29.74 -13.01 -23.58
C LYS A 218 30.67 -14.15 -23.27
#